data_2b30da005bdb7639deb06094cd1777b2
#
_entry.id   2b30da005bdb7639deb06094cd1777b2
#
_cell.length_a   1.000
_cell.length_b   1.000
_cell.length_c   1.000
_cell.angle_alpha   90.00
_cell.angle_beta   90.00
_cell.angle_gamma   90.00
#
_symmetry.space_group_name_H-M   'P 1'
#
loop_
_entity.id
_entity.type
_entity.pdbx_description
1 polymer ?
#
loop_
_entity_poly.entity_id
_entity_poly.type
_entity_poly.pdbx_seq_one_letter_code
_entity_poly.pdbx_strand_id
1 'polypeptide(L)'
;MDIFNQLLEETNNEYAGIADDGVDAGDVTGYIGTGSYAMNALLSGSIFGGLPQNKVTAFAGEPSVGKTFYALNVCYQFLEDHPNGFVFYFESESAISKSFLTDRGIDTKRVAIVPVATVQEFRTQAVKILDKYLEQKGEKPPMLFVLDSLGNLSTDKEMADIADGKDTRDMTRAQLVRGAFRVLTL
;
A
#
# COMPACT_ATOMS: atom_id res chain seq x y z
N MET A 1 -38.66 2.00 7.04
CA MET A 1 -37.47 2.85 6.87
C MET A 1 -37.01 3.44 8.19
N ASP A 2 -37.89 3.91 9.03
CA ASP A 2 -37.54 4.58 10.30
C ASP A 2 -36.76 3.68 11.29
N ILE A 3 -37.27 2.48 11.55
CA ILE A 3 -36.61 1.54 12.48
C ILE A 3 -35.24 1.05 11.98
N PHE A 4 -35.06 0.92 10.69
CA PHE A 4 -33.78 0.49 10.10
C PHE A 4 -32.69 1.56 10.31
N ASN A 5 -33.01 2.83 10.09
CA ASN A 5 -32.10 3.94 10.34
C ASN A 5 -31.78 4.09 11.83
N GLN A 6 -32.78 3.95 12.71
CA GLN A 6 -32.57 3.97 14.18
C GLN A 6 -31.59 2.86 14.61
N LEU A 7 -31.77 1.64 14.10
CA LEU A 7 -30.87 0.53 14.42
C LEU A 7 -29.46 0.74 13.83
N LEU A 8 -29.34 1.41 12.70
CA LEU A 8 -28.06 1.76 12.11
C LEU A 8 -27.31 2.79 12.99
N GLU A 9 -27.99 3.82 13.46
CA GLU A 9 -27.45 4.84 14.37
C GLU A 9 -26.96 4.21 15.69
N GLU A 10 -27.68 3.23 16.22
CA GLU A 10 -27.29 2.53 17.47
C GLU A 10 -25.96 1.76 17.36
N THR A 11 -25.48 1.50 16.13
CA THR A 11 -24.15 0.85 15.96
C THR A 11 -23.01 1.72 16.44
N ASN A 12 -23.17 3.03 16.52
CA ASN A 12 -22.13 4.03 16.79
C ASN A 12 -20.88 3.86 15.94
N ASN A 13 -21.05 3.36 14.71
CA ASN A 13 -19.97 3.14 13.77
C ASN A 13 -20.07 4.18 12.65
N GLU A 14 -19.11 5.10 12.59
CA GLU A 14 -19.05 6.17 11.59
C GLU A 14 -18.95 5.68 10.13
N TYR A 15 -18.51 4.42 9.95
CA TYR A 15 -18.41 3.77 8.64
C TYR A 15 -19.62 2.91 8.29
N ALA A 16 -20.61 2.85 9.16
CA ALA A 16 -21.84 2.12 8.88
C ALA A 16 -22.75 2.96 7.99
N GLY A 17 -23.25 2.37 6.90
CA GLY A 17 -24.14 3.05 5.95
C GLY A 17 -25.09 2.07 5.26
N ILE A 18 -26.04 2.62 4.51
CA ILE A 18 -26.93 1.82 3.66
C ILE A 18 -26.20 1.50 2.37
N ALA A 19 -26.17 0.22 1.98
CA ALA A 19 -25.42 -0.23 0.80
C ALA A 19 -25.84 0.46 -0.52
N ASP A 20 -27.11 0.94 -0.60
CA ASP A 20 -27.60 1.69 -1.76
C ASP A 20 -26.95 3.09 -1.90
N ASP A 21 -26.47 3.66 -0.80
CA ASP A 21 -25.74 4.93 -0.78
C ASP A 21 -24.25 4.76 -1.14
N GLY A 22 -23.79 3.53 -1.38
CA GLY A 22 -22.42 3.15 -1.60
C GLY A 22 -21.74 2.58 -0.35
N VAL A 23 -20.62 1.90 -0.54
CA VAL A 23 -19.81 1.32 0.55
C VAL A 23 -18.38 1.84 0.45
N ASP A 24 -18.05 2.90 1.18
CA ASP A 24 -16.76 3.61 1.07
C ASP A 24 -15.55 2.69 1.12
N ALA A 25 -15.53 1.71 2.04
CA ALA A 25 -14.44 0.74 2.15
C ALA A 25 -14.49 -0.36 1.06
N GLY A 26 -15.65 -0.63 0.49
CA GLY A 26 -15.90 -1.71 -0.48
C GLY A 26 -15.76 -1.25 -1.93
N ASP A 27 -16.22 -0.04 -2.23
CA ASP A 27 -16.31 0.46 -3.59
C ASP A 27 -14.96 0.96 -4.10
N VAL A 28 -14.76 0.79 -5.40
CA VAL A 28 -13.60 1.34 -6.10
C VAL A 28 -13.93 2.76 -6.54
N THR A 29 -13.29 3.76 -5.93
CA THR A 29 -13.53 5.17 -6.20
C THR A 29 -12.79 5.70 -7.43
N GLY A 30 -11.79 4.95 -7.91
CA GLY A 30 -11.01 5.31 -9.08
C GLY A 30 -9.90 4.28 -9.36
N TYR A 31 -9.12 4.55 -10.39
CA TYR A 31 -8.02 3.69 -10.80
C TYR A 31 -6.75 4.51 -10.99
N ILE A 32 -5.60 3.88 -10.74
CA ILE A 32 -4.28 4.42 -11.03
C ILE A 32 -3.71 3.66 -12.22
N GLY A 33 -3.32 4.34 -13.28
CA GLY A 33 -2.69 3.74 -14.44
C GLY A 33 -1.39 3.02 -14.08
N THR A 34 -1.10 1.92 -14.80
CA THR A 34 0.16 1.18 -14.62
C THR A 34 1.24 1.59 -15.61
N GLY A 35 0.94 2.51 -16.53
CA GLY A 35 1.79 2.81 -17.68
C GLY A 35 1.68 1.78 -18.81
N SER A 36 0.82 0.77 -18.68
CA SER A 36 0.59 -0.27 -19.68
C SER A 36 -0.90 -0.48 -19.92
N TYR A 37 -1.39 -0.23 -21.13
CA TYR A 37 -2.79 -0.47 -21.51
C TYR A 37 -3.22 -1.92 -21.31
N ALA A 38 -2.33 -2.87 -21.62
CA ALA A 38 -2.63 -4.29 -21.44
C ALA A 38 -2.78 -4.64 -19.95
N MET A 39 -1.89 -4.14 -19.09
CA MET A 39 -1.97 -4.36 -17.66
C MET A 39 -3.19 -3.66 -17.05
N ASN A 40 -3.49 -2.45 -17.48
CA ASN A 40 -4.70 -1.74 -17.07
C ASN A 40 -5.97 -2.57 -17.38
N ALA A 41 -6.07 -3.09 -18.60
CA ALA A 41 -7.21 -3.92 -19.00
C ALA A 41 -7.33 -5.21 -18.19
N LEU A 42 -6.20 -5.84 -17.86
CA LEU A 42 -6.18 -7.06 -17.04
C LEU A 42 -6.62 -6.80 -15.59
N LEU A 43 -6.29 -5.64 -15.03
CA LEU A 43 -6.59 -5.29 -13.65
C LEU A 43 -8.00 -4.74 -13.45
N SER A 44 -8.51 -3.98 -14.40
CA SER A 44 -9.76 -3.22 -14.26
C SER A 44 -10.81 -3.49 -15.32
N GLY A 45 -10.50 -4.28 -16.34
CA GLY A 45 -11.38 -4.46 -17.51
C GLY A 45 -11.36 -3.29 -18.49
N SER A 46 -10.57 -2.24 -18.25
CA SER A 46 -10.46 -1.05 -19.11
C SER A 46 -9.01 -0.69 -19.38
N ILE A 47 -8.67 -0.37 -20.62
CA ILE A 47 -7.33 0.11 -21.00
C ILE A 47 -6.98 1.46 -20.33
N PHE A 48 -7.99 2.24 -19.90
CA PHE A 48 -7.86 3.50 -19.19
C PHE A 48 -8.02 3.37 -17.67
N GLY A 49 -8.15 2.15 -17.15
CA GLY A 49 -8.20 1.87 -15.74
C GLY A 49 -6.82 1.62 -15.15
N GLY A 50 -6.66 0.53 -14.40
CA GLY A 50 -5.39 0.16 -13.76
C GLY A 50 -5.59 -0.42 -12.38
N LEU A 51 -4.75 -0.05 -11.41
CA LEU A 51 -4.91 -0.46 -10.03
C LEU A 51 -6.12 0.24 -9.39
N PRO A 52 -7.02 -0.51 -8.76
CA PRO A 52 -8.13 0.07 -8.04
C PRO A 52 -7.64 0.87 -6.82
N GLN A 53 -8.13 2.09 -6.66
CA GLN A 53 -7.90 2.89 -5.46
C GLN A 53 -8.63 2.28 -4.26
N ASN A 54 -8.19 2.61 -3.05
CA ASN A 54 -8.69 2.06 -1.78
C ASN A 54 -8.57 0.53 -1.67
N LYS A 55 -7.64 -0.07 -2.40
CA LYS A 55 -7.38 -1.52 -2.37
C LYS A 55 -5.89 -1.81 -2.19
N VAL A 56 -5.61 -2.99 -1.67
CA VAL A 56 -4.26 -3.56 -1.65
C VAL A 56 -4.09 -4.41 -2.91
N THR A 57 -3.15 -4.03 -3.76
CA THR A 57 -2.79 -4.81 -4.96
C THR A 57 -1.41 -5.43 -4.77
N ALA A 58 -1.26 -6.71 -5.09
CA ALA A 58 0.01 -7.42 -4.99
C ALA A 58 0.50 -7.88 -6.37
N PHE A 59 1.77 -7.58 -6.67
CA PHE A 59 2.49 -8.14 -7.81
C PHE A 59 3.32 -9.34 -7.35
N ALA A 60 3.01 -10.53 -7.84
CA ALA A 60 3.74 -11.75 -7.56
C ALA A 60 4.42 -12.28 -8.82
N GLY A 61 5.61 -12.82 -8.68
CA GLY A 61 6.40 -13.38 -9.79
C GLY A 61 7.84 -13.64 -9.38
N GLU A 62 8.57 -14.32 -10.24
CA GLU A 62 10.00 -14.61 -10.06
C GLU A 62 10.85 -13.34 -9.97
N PRO A 63 12.07 -13.41 -9.45
CA PRO A 63 13.02 -12.29 -9.51
C PRO A 63 13.24 -11.81 -10.96
N SER A 64 13.49 -10.51 -11.11
CA SER A 64 13.83 -9.86 -12.39
C SER A 64 12.73 -9.85 -13.47
N VAL A 65 11.49 -10.21 -13.17
CA VAL A 65 10.36 -10.13 -14.12
C VAL A 65 9.73 -8.74 -14.21
N GLY A 66 10.28 -7.74 -13.52
CA GLY A 66 9.85 -6.33 -13.63
C GLY A 66 8.86 -5.85 -12.57
N LYS A 67 8.69 -6.54 -11.43
CA LYS A 67 7.77 -6.10 -10.35
C LYS A 67 8.04 -4.67 -9.90
N THR A 68 9.29 -4.36 -9.54
CA THR A 68 9.74 -3.01 -9.17
C THR A 68 9.49 -1.99 -10.29
N PHE A 69 9.70 -2.37 -11.55
CA PHE A 69 9.42 -1.51 -12.70
C PHE A 69 7.94 -1.10 -12.74
N TYR A 70 7.02 -2.04 -12.57
CA TYR A 70 5.59 -1.75 -12.51
C TYR A 70 5.22 -0.91 -11.27
N ALA A 71 5.79 -1.21 -10.11
CA ALA A 71 5.57 -0.42 -8.91
C ALA A 71 5.97 1.04 -9.10
N LEU A 72 7.11 1.30 -9.73
CA LEU A 72 7.58 2.66 -10.05
C LEU A 72 6.73 3.35 -11.11
N ASN A 73 6.25 2.62 -12.12
CA ASN A 73 5.31 3.19 -13.10
C ASN A 73 3.99 3.62 -12.43
N VAL A 74 3.50 2.82 -11.49
CA VAL A 74 2.32 3.20 -10.68
C VAL A 74 2.60 4.45 -9.85
N CYS A 75 3.78 4.56 -9.22
CA CYS A 75 4.18 5.80 -8.52
C CYS A 75 4.18 7.00 -9.45
N TYR A 76 4.75 6.87 -10.65
CA TYR A 76 4.78 7.92 -11.65
C TYR A 76 3.36 8.36 -12.03
N GLN A 77 2.49 7.42 -12.45
CA GLN A 77 1.12 7.72 -12.84
C GLN A 77 0.32 8.34 -11.69
N PHE A 78 0.45 7.79 -10.48
CA PHE A 78 -0.20 8.34 -9.29
C PHE A 78 0.19 9.81 -9.04
N LEU A 79 1.46 10.15 -9.17
CA LEU A 79 1.96 11.51 -8.96
C LEU A 79 1.54 12.46 -10.08
N GLU A 80 1.36 11.98 -11.32
CA GLU A 80 0.81 12.74 -12.43
C GLU A 80 -0.69 13.02 -12.23
N ASP A 81 -1.46 12.00 -11.84
CA ASP A 81 -2.91 12.10 -11.63
C ASP A 81 -3.26 12.94 -10.38
N HIS A 82 -2.36 12.99 -9.41
CA HIS A 82 -2.55 13.66 -8.13
C HIS A 82 -1.44 14.69 -7.85
N PRO A 83 -1.57 15.94 -8.32
CA PRO A 83 -0.52 16.97 -8.15
C PRO A 83 -0.13 17.24 -6.69
N ASN A 84 -1.05 17.07 -5.74
CA ASN A 84 -0.81 17.22 -4.30
C ASN A 84 -0.51 15.87 -3.61
N GLY A 85 -0.53 14.76 -4.35
CA GLY A 85 -0.30 13.42 -3.83
C GLY A 85 1.16 13.18 -3.49
N PHE A 86 1.42 12.20 -2.62
CA PHE A 86 2.76 11.77 -2.23
C PHE A 86 2.83 10.27 -2.02
N VAL A 87 4.04 9.71 -2.08
CA VAL A 87 4.31 8.27 -1.99
C VAL A 87 5.21 7.98 -0.81
N PHE A 88 4.85 6.97 -0.01
CA PHE A 88 5.76 6.29 0.90
C PHE A 88 6.16 4.95 0.28
N TYR A 89 7.42 4.86 -0.10
CA TYR A 89 8.02 3.68 -0.70
C TYR A 89 8.85 2.94 0.35
N PHE A 90 8.27 1.87 0.91
CA PHE A 90 8.95 0.99 1.84
C PHE A 90 9.83 0.02 1.06
N GLU A 91 11.12 0.05 1.35
CA GLU A 91 12.16 -0.57 0.55
C GLU A 91 13.01 -1.52 1.38
N SER A 92 13.16 -2.76 0.93
CA SER A 92 13.85 -3.82 1.66
C SER A 92 15.12 -4.36 0.98
N GLU A 93 15.45 -3.85 -0.21
CA GLU A 93 16.55 -4.39 -1.03
C GLU A 93 17.70 -3.41 -1.24
N SER A 94 17.55 -2.16 -0.79
CA SER A 94 18.50 -1.06 -1.03
C SER A 94 18.76 -0.81 -2.53
N ALA A 95 17.74 -1.05 -3.36
CA ALA A 95 17.85 -0.98 -4.82
C ALA A 95 17.42 0.36 -5.41
N ILE A 96 16.68 1.18 -4.66
CA ILE A 96 16.12 2.45 -5.14
C ILE A 96 17.08 3.61 -4.85
N SER A 97 17.51 4.28 -5.90
CA SER A 97 18.33 5.50 -5.81
C SER A 97 17.59 6.72 -6.34
N LYS A 98 18.05 7.92 -5.99
CA LYS A 98 17.51 9.18 -6.52
C LYS A 98 17.59 9.22 -8.05
N SER A 99 18.72 8.86 -8.64
CA SER A 99 18.87 8.80 -10.10
C SER A 99 17.88 7.82 -10.72
N PHE A 100 17.70 6.66 -10.10
CA PHE A 100 16.77 5.64 -10.59
C PHE A 100 15.31 6.15 -10.65
N LEU A 101 14.91 7.02 -9.74
CA LEU A 101 13.60 7.69 -9.76
C LEU A 101 13.55 8.82 -10.79
N THR A 102 14.56 9.69 -10.81
CA THR A 102 14.57 10.85 -11.72
C THR A 102 14.64 10.45 -13.19
N ASP A 103 15.38 9.40 -13.54
CA ASP A 103 15.49 8.87 -14.90
C ASP A 103 14.15 8.33 -15.43
N ARG A 104 13.19 8.08 -14.53
CA ARG A 104 11.81 7.67 -14.84
C ARG A 104 10.80 8.82 -14.78
N GLY A 105 11.27 10.05 -14.60
CA GLY A 105 10.42 11.23 -14.50
C GLY A 105 9.65 11.34 -13.17
N ILE A 106 9.99 10.53 -12.15
CA ILE A 106 9.31 10.57 -10.86
C ILE A 106 9.78 11.80 -10.07
N ASP A 107 8.83 12.61 -9.60
CA ASP A 107 9.12 13.75 -8.74
C ASP A 107 9.60 13.30 -7.35
N THR A 108 10.90 13.27 -7.16
CA THR A 108 11.54 12.82 -5.92
C THR A 108 11.24 13.67 -4.70
N LYS A 109 10.67 14.86 -4.86
CA LYS A 109 10.25 15.70 -3.72
C LYS A 109 8.97 15.19 -3.06
N ARG A 110 8.22 14.36 -3.79
CA ARG A 110 6.95 13.78 -3.34
C ARG A 110 7.04 12.29 -3.04
N VAL A 111 8.25 11.71 -3.03
CA VAL A 111 8.49 10.30 -2.71
C VAL A 111 9.42 10.21 -1.49
N ALA A 112 8.92 9.62 -0.43
CA ALA A 112 9.71 9.26 0.74
C ALA A 112 10.15 7.79 0.60
N ILE A 113 11.46 7.54 0.61
CA ILE A 113 12.01 6.19 0.68
C ILE A 113 12.18 5.83 2.15
N VAL A 114 11.57 4.72 2.55
CA VAL A 114 11.53 4.23 3.93
C VAL A 114 12.17 2.84 3.97
N PRO A 115 13.46 2.73 4.31
CA PRO A 115 14.11 1.43 4.46
C PRO A 115 13.44 0.62 5.58
N VAL A 116 13.18 -0.66 5.32
CA VAL A 116 12.59 -1.60 6.28
C VAL A 116 13.22 -2.98 6.13
N ALA A 117 13.54 -3.62 7.25
CA ALA A 117 14.16 -4.94 7.28
C ALA A 117 13.21 -6.03 7.76
N THR A 118 12.23 -5.68 8.60
CA THR A 118 11.29 -6.66 9.18
C THR A 118 9.82 -6.32 8.92
N VAL A 119 8.97 -7.34 8.96
CA VAL A 119 7.52 -7.18 8.86
C VAL A 119 6.98 -6.29 9.98
N GLN A 120 7.53 -6.41 11.18
CA GLN A 120 7.13 -5.62 12.33
C GLN A 120 7.51 -4.14 12.17
N GLU A 121 8.71 -3.88 11.64
CA GLU A 121 9.15 -2.53 11.35
C GLU A 121 8.27 -1.86 10.30
N PHE A 122 8.03 -2.53 9.16
CA PHE A 122 7.10 -2.06 8.13
C PHE A 122 5.73 -1.72 8.73
N ARG A 123 5.12 -2.67 9.44
CA ARG A 123 3.79 -2.47 10.07
C ARG A 123 3.79 -1.25 10.99
N THR A 124 4.80 -1.14 11.87
CA THR A 124 4.86 -0.06 12.86
C THR A 124 4.99 1.30 12.22
N GLN A 125 5.83 1.43 11.18
CA GLN A 125 6.02 2.69 10.48
C GLN A 125 4.79 3.06 9.64
N ALA A 126 4.22 2.09 8.91
CA ALA A 126 3.03 2.32 8.10
C ALA A 126 1.83 2.77 8.94
N VAL A 127 1.57 2.12 10.08
CA VAL A 127 0.49 2.50 11.00
C VAL A 127 0.72 3.91 11.56
N LYS A 128 1.93 4.23 12.01
CA LYS A 128 2.24 5.59 12.51
C LYS A 128 2.00 6.68 11.48
N ILE A 129 2.33 6.41 10.21
CA ILE A 129 2.09 7.35 9.11
C ILE A 129 0.58 7.51 8.89
N LEU A 130 -0.17 6.40 8.85
CA LEU A 130 -1.62 6.41 8.68
C LEU A 130 -2.32 7.14 9.82
N ASP A 131 -1.98 6.86 11.08
CA ASP A 131 -2.55 7.54 12.24
C ASP A 131 -2.36 9.06 12.12
N LYS A 132 -1.14 9.50 11.80
CA LYS A 132 -0.85 10.92 11.60
C LYS A 132 -1.58 11.53 10.41
N TYR A 133 -1.76 10.77 9.33
CA TYR A 133 -2.53 11.20 8.18
C TYR A 133 -4.03 11.33 8.52
N LEU A 134 -4.57 10.39 9.27
CA LEU A 134 -5.98 10.41 9.69
C LEU A 134 -6.28 11.53 10.70
N GLU A 135 -5.35 11.89 11.57
CA GLU A 135 -5.47 13.02 12.50
C GLU A 135 -5.55 14.40 11.78
N GLN A 136 -5.12 14.49 10.53
CA GLN A 136 -5.18 15.76 9.79
C GLN A 136 -6.62 16.17 9.54
N LYS A 137 -6.94 17.45 9.83
CA LYS A 137 -8.26 18.04 9.58
C LYS A 137 -8.32 18.64 8.18
N GLY A 138 -9.49 18.56 7.55
CA GLY A 138 -9.74 19.09 6.23
C GLY A 138 -9.46 18.08 5.11
N GLU A 139 -9.37 18.57 3.87
CA GLU A 139 -9.08 17.75 2.71
C GLU A 139 -7.65 17.19 2.80
N LYS A 140 -7.54 15.87 2.68
CA LYS A 140 -6.27 15.17 2.77
C LYS A 140 -5.72 14.89 1.37
N PRO A 141 -4.45 15.22 1.09
CA PRO A 141 -3.86 14.89 -0.21
C PRO A 141 -3.78 13.37 -0.37
N PRO A 142 -4.02 12.84 -1.58
CA PRO A 142 -3.90 11.40 -1.84
C PRO A 142 -2.52 10.85 -1.45
N MET A 143 -2.51 9.64 -0.89
CA MET A 143 -1.28 8.98 -0.43
C MET A 143 -1.20 7.57 -1.00
N LEU A 144 -0.04 7.22 -1.55
CA LEU A 144 0.26 5.87 -2.03
C LEU A 144 1.32 5.21 -1.14
N PHE A 145 1.03 3.99 -0.68
CA PHE A 145 2.01 3.12 -0.04
C PHE A 145 2.47 2.06 -1.02
N VAL A 146 3.78 1.88 -1.10
CA VAL A 146 4.42 0.80 -1.85
C VAL A 146 5.32 0.02 -0.91
N LEU A 147 5.28 -1.30 -0.96
CA LEU A 147 6.21 -2.19 -0.28
C LEU A 147 6.95 -3.05 -1.32
N ASP A 148 8.24 -2.83 -1.45
CA ASP A 148 9.10 -3.56 -2.40
C ASP A 148 10.40 -4.02 -1.70
N SER A 149 10.54 -5.29 -1.39
CA SER A 149 9.61 -6.38 -1.60
C SER A 149 9.18 -7.00 -0.26
N LEU A 150 7.92 -7.45 -0.19
CA LEU A 150 7.43 -8.22 0.96
C LEU A 150 8.24 -9.50 1.17
N GLY A 151 8.73 -10.11 0.09
CA GLY A 151 9.50 -11.36 0.12
C GLY A 151 10.81 -11.27 0.90
N ASN A 152 11.44 -10.11 0.91
CA ASN A 152 12.74 -9.86 1.53
C ASN A 152 12.66 -9.49 3.02
N LEU A 153 11.49 -9.14 3.52
CA LEU A 153 11.33 -8.81 4.93
C LEU A 153 11.53 -10.05 5.80
N SER A 154 12.42 -9.95 6.77
CA SER A 154 12.57 -10.92 7.86
C SER A 154 11.53 -10.68 8.95
N THR A 155 11.58 -11.50 10.02
CA THR A 155 10.92 -11.17 11.29
C THR A 155 11.96 -10.72 12.31
N ASP A 156 11.54 -9.99 13.35
CA ASP A 156 12.46 -9.59 14.44
C ASP A 156 13.10 -10.81 15.08
N LYS A 157 12.37 -11.95 15.15
CA LYS A 157 12.88 -13.21 15.66
C LYS A 157 13.96 -13.79 14.75
N GLU A 158 13.74 -13.83 13.43
CA GLU A 158 14.75 -14.28 12.47
C GLU A 158 16.02 -13.43 12.56
N MET A 159 15.88 -12.11 12.70
CA MET A 159 17.02 -11.21 12.85
C MET A 159 17.80 -11.48 14.16
N ALA A 160 17.10 -11.72 15.28
CA ALA A 160 17.72 -12.08 16.55
C ALA A 160 18.42 -13.45 16.48
N ASP A 161 17.78 -14.44 15.88
CA ASP A 161 18.35 -15.78 15.73
C ASP A 161 19.62 -15.77 14.86
N ILE A 162 19.63 -14.99 13.77
CA ILE A 162 20.82 -14.78 12.94
C ILE A 162 21.96 -14.13 13.74
N ALA A 163 21.67 -13.11 14.55
CA ALA A 163 22.65 -12.45 15.40
C ALA A 163 23.27 -13.41 16.44
N ASP A 164 22.48 -14.38 16.91
CA ASP A 164 22.92 -15.45 17.83
C ASP A 164 23.61 -16.64 17.10
N GLY A 165 23.78 -16.56 15.78
CA GLY A 165 24.39 -17.64 14.98
C GLY A 165 23.46 -18.85 14.77
N LYS A 166 22.14 -18.69 14.93
CA LYS A 166 21.14 -19.73 14.70
C LYS A 166 20.52 -19.55 13.31
N ASP A 167 20.40 -20.64 12.56
CA ASP A 167 19.73 -20.68 11.25
C ASP A 167 18.31 -21.27 11.41
N THR A 168 17.42 -20.50 12.05
CA THR A 168 16.03 -20.92 12.28
C THR A 168 15.07 -20.07 11.47
N ARG A 169 14.10 -20.72 10.82
CA ARG A 169 12.99 -20.02 10.14
C ARG A 169 11.89 -19.73 11.15
N ASP A 170 11.40 -18.49 11.12
CA ASP A 170 10.23 -18.14 11.92
C ASP A 170 8.95 -18.66 11.26
N MET A 171 8.37 -19.71 11.82
CA MET A 171 7.12 -20.30 11.37
C MET A 171 5.91 -19.34 11.53
N THR A 172 6.05 -18.25 12.30
CA THR A 172 4.99 -17.27 12.52
C THR A 172 4.99 -16.13 11.48
N ARG A 173 5.97 -16.09 10.57
CA ARG A 173 6.12 -15.03 9.57
C ARG A 173 4.83 -14.79 8.78
N ALA A 174 4.14 -15.83 8.33
CA ALA A 174 2.88 -15.70 7.59
C ALA A 174 1.77 -15.04 8.43
N GLN A 175 1.72 -15.33 9.74
CA GLN A 175 0.77 -14.71 10.66
C GLN A 175 1.09 -13.22 10.89
N LEU A 176 2.37 -12.88 10.99
CA LEU A 176 2.84 -11.51 11.14
C LEU A 176 2.51 -10.67 9.90
N VAL A 177 2.77 -11.19 8.70
CA VAL A 177 2.39 -10.58 7.42
C VAL A 177 0.89 -10.36 7.35
N ARG A 178 0.08 -11.40 7.63
CA ARG A 178 -1.38 -11.28 7.69
C ARG A 178 -1.83 -10.20 8.68
N GLY A 179 -1.20 -10.18 9.86
CA GLY A 179 -1.50 -9.18 10.91
C GLY A 179 -1.18 -7.75 10.46
N ALA A 180 -0.06 -7.55 9.75
CA ALA A 180 0.32 -6.25 9.24
C ALA A 180 -0.71 -5.71 8.23
N PHE A 181 -1.06 -6.50 7.21
CA PHE A 181 -2.02 -6.06 6.20
C PHE A 181 -3.44 -5.90 6.75
N ARG A 182 -3.88 -6.75 7.69
CA ARG A 182 -5.19 -6.59 8.33
C ARG A 182 -5.34 -5.24 9.03
N VAL A 183 -4.30 -4.72 9.64
CA VAL A 183 -4.36 -3.41 10.32
C VAL A 183 -4.35 -2.25 9.32
N LEU A 184 -3.70 -2.44 8.15
CA LEU A 184 -3.64 -1.42 7.10
C LEU A 184 -4.91 -1.34 6.23
N THR A 185 -5.82 -2.31 6.35
CA THR A 185 -7.07 -2.40 5.57
C THR A 185 -8.33 -2.15 6.40
N LEU A 186 -8.18 -1.75 7.67
CA LEU A 186 -9.25 -1.25 8.54
C LEU A 186 -9.35 0.27 8.42
#